data_d973c85af32706e5318da6b1ab330422
#
_entry.id   d973c85af32706e5318da6b1ab330422
#
_cell.length_a   1.000
_cell.length_b   1.000
_cell.length_c   1.000
_cell.angle_alpha   90.00
_cell.angle_beta   90.00
_cell.angle_gamma   90.00
#
_symmetry.space_group_name_H-M   'P 1'
#
loop_
_entity.id
_entity.type
_entity.pdbx_description
1 polymer ?
#
loop_
_entity_poly.entity_id
_entity_poly.type
_entity_poly.pdbx_seq_one_letter_code
_entity_poly.pdbx_strand_id
1 'polypeptide(L)'
;MAVTWLHISDLHVRDSDSYDRDVVFRALVRSVRRFRERDRRKPDLVFATGDIAYSGKPNEYAIATEFFDQLLEAAGLGRGQLYVVPGNHDVDRNVGRQLLRELPSRSEADDYFHPDTPKLHLTQKLGSFLRWHHRYFDGIRVMPENSTCGPVELVRVRGRRLGVLPINTALFCLDDRDHERLFVGRRCFDAALEELNRLDADLKIALMHHPLQDLSDLERQHIRAGLVDHLDVILTGHLHEAGYATVDMWTGRNLYCAAGATYQTRERPNTAHYASSDGNRVTIFPIRYEDQPREVWTVDPSVFPHEVGYEASFPVPREPDFRSFRTPGGDGLKLGGPTKPAAAVERRPARAQNVKFIKAVGEDRRQRRRVGKQGKRKAKDE
;
A
#
# COMPACT_ATOMS: atom_id res chain seq x y z
N MET A 1 -18.93 16.79 -2.64
CA MET A 1 -17.85 16.86 -3.65
C MET A 1 -16.97 15.64 -3.51
N ALA A 2 -16.35 15.16 -4.60
CA ALA A 2 -15.40 14.05 -4.52
C ALA A 2 -14.07 14.50 -3.90
N VAL A 3 -13.43 13.64 -3.11
CA VAL A 3 -12.06 13.80 -2.62
C VAL A 3 -11.13 13.07 -3.57
N THR A 4 -10.04 13.70 -3.97
CA THR A 4 -9.07 13.14 -4.92
C THR A 4 -7.72 12.99 -4.25
N TRP A 5 -7.00 11.90 -4.53
CA TRP A 5 -5.63 11.71 -4.08
C TRP A 5 -4.73 11.21 -5.21
N LEU A 6 -3.44 11.50 -5.08
CA LEU A 6 -2.37 10.88 -5.85
C LEU A 6 -1.73 9.80 -4.99
N HIS A 7 -1.61 8.59 -5.52
CA HIS A 7 -0.92 7.48 -4.88
C HIS A 7 0.34 7.14 -5.67
N ILE A 8 1.48 7.22 -4.98
CA ILE A 8 2.82 6.89 -5.47
C ILE A 8 3.47 5.89 -4.52
N SER A 9 4.43 5.12 -5.01
CA SER A 9 5.19 4.16 -4.21
C SER A 9 6.53 3.89 -4.84
N ASP A 10 7.46 3.29 -4.09
CA ASP A 10 8.70 2.74 -4.65
C ASP A 10 9.50 3.80 -5.43
N LEU A 11 9.90 4.86 -4.72
CA LEU A 11 10.70 5.96 -5.28
C LEU A 11 12.16 5.56 -5.45
N HIS A 12 12.67 4.66 -4.59
CA HIS A 12 14.02 4.12 -4.58
C HIS A 12 15.11 5.19 -4.76
N VAL A 13 14.97 6.28 -4.02
CA VAL A 13 15.92 7.40 -4.08
C VAL A 13 17.30 6.93 -3.68
N ARG A 14 18.30 7.12 -4.57
CA ARG A 14 19.71 6.83 -4.34
C ARG A 14 20.51 8.11 -4.31
N ASP A 15 21.60 8.11 -3.55
CA ASP A 15 22.57 9.21 -3.51
C ASP A 15 23.40 9.28 -4.81
N SER A 16 23.64 8.12 -5.45
CA SER A 16 24.39 8.01 -6.70
C SER A 16 23.47 7.89 -7.91
N ASP A 17 23.91 8.41 -9.06
CA ASP A 17 23.26 8.33 -10.36
C ASP A 17 21.83 8.91 -10.39
N SER A 18 21.80 10.24 -10.37
CA SER A 18 20.54 11.00 -10.24
C SER A 18 19.84 11.28 -11.57
N TYR A 19 20.57 11.26 -12.72
CA TYR A 19 20.05 11.84 -13.96
C TYR A 19 18.72 11.22 -14.42
N ASP A 20 18.66 9.91 -14.61
CA ASP A 20 17.45 9.24 -15.11
C ASP A 20 16.27 9.33 -14.13
N ARG A 21 16.56 9.17 -12.84
CA ARG A 21 15.56 9.37 -11.79
C ARG A 21 15.00 10.80 -11.81
N ASP A 22 15.89 11.79 -11.87
CA ASP A 22 15.51 13.20 -11.85
C ASP A 22 14.67 13.58 -13.09
N VAL A 23 14.94 12.96 -14.24
CA VAL A 23 14.12 13.11 -15.44
C VAL A 23 12.68 12.63 -15.16
N VAL A 24 12.54 11.42 -14.62
CA VAL A 24 11.23 10.83 -14.30
C VAL A 24 10.49 11.64 -13.26
N PHE A 25 11.16 12.05 -12.18
CA PHE A 25 10.58 12.85 -11.10
C PHE A 25 10.16 14.24 -11.57
N ARG A 26 11.01 14.96 -12.30
CA ARG A 26 10.64 16.26 -12.87
C ARG A 26 9.47 16.14 -13.86
N ALA A 27 9.41 15.04 -14.63
CA ALA A 27 8.28 14.78 -15.50
C ALA A 27 6.98 14.54 -14.71
N LEU A 28 7.05 13.84 -13.55
CA LEU A 28 5.90 13.65 -12.66
C LEU A 28 5.41 15.00 -12.10
N VAL A 29 6.31 15.80 -11.54
CA VAL A 29 5.99 17.14 -11.00
C VAL A 29 5.32 18.02 -12.07
N ARG A 30 5.87 18.07 -13.31
CA ARG A 30 5.27 18.80 -14.42
C ARG A 30 3.88 18.28 -14.78
N SER A 31 3.69 16.95 -14.75
CA SER A 31 2.41 16.34 -15.09
C SER A 31 1.36 16.57 -14.00
N VAL A 32 1.73 16.54 -12.72
CA VAL A 32 0.84 16.88 -11.60
C VAL A 32 0.34 18.32 -11.72
N ARG A 33 1.24 19.27 -12.04
CA ARG A 33 0.85 20.68 -12.30
C ARG A 33 -0.13 20.78 -13.47
N ARG A 34 0.15 20.08 -14.58
CA ARG A 34 -0.72 20.04 -15.75
C ARG A 34 -2.09 19.45 -15.44
N PHE A 35 -2.14 18.30 -14.73
CA PHE A 35 -3.40 17.65 -14.33
C PHE A 35 -4.23 18.57 -13.43
N ARG A 36 -3.58 19.28 -12.50
CA ARG A 36 -4.26 20.27 -11.68
C ARG A 36 -4.90 21.41 -12.49
N GLU A 37 -4.16 21.95 -13.44
CA GLU A 37 -4.53 23.17 -14.17
C GLU A 37 -5.49 22.90 -15.34
N ARG A 38 -5.27 21.82 -16.09
CA ARG A 38 -5.99 21.56 -17.35
C ARG A 38 -7.04 20.47 -17.22
N ASP A 39 -6.72 19.39 -16.55
CA ASP A 39 -7.57 18.19 -16.51
C ASP A 39 -8.48 18.16 -15.29
N ARG A 40 -8.47 19.22 -14.47
CA ARG A 40 -9.25 19.36 -13.23
C ARG A 40 -9.06 18.20 -12.24
N ARG A 41 -7.95 17.48 -12.35
CA ARG A 41 -7.55 16.41 -11.44
C ARG A 41 -6.57 16.93 -10.38
N LYS A 42 -7.04 17.89 -9.60
CA LYS A 42 -6.28 18.41 -8.47
C LYS A 42 -6.38 17.40 -7.33
N PRO A 43 -5.25 16.81 -6.88
CA PRO A 43 -5.30 15.98 -5.67
C PRO A 43 -5.55 16.87 -4.44
N ASP A 44 -6.22 16.32 -3.47
CA ASP A 44 -6.43 16.89 -2.14
C ASP A 44 -5.43 16.29 -1.13
N LEU A 45 -4.93 15.10 -1.44
CA LEU A 45 -3.97 14.34 -0.65
C LEU A 45 -2.95 13.65 -1.56
N VAL A 46 -1.77 13.35 -1.01
CA VAL A 46 -0.76 12.48 -1.61
C VAL A 46 -0.46 11.35 -0.63
N PHE A 47 -0.48 10.11 -1.12
CA PHE A 47 -0.10 8.93 -0.39
C PHE A 47 1.16 8.32 -1.01
N ALA A 48 2.18 8.05 -0.17
CA ALA A 48 3.42 7.40 -0.58
C ALA A 48 3.61 6.12 0.24
N THR A 49 3.44 4.96 -0.42
CA THR A 49 3.39 3.67 0.25
C THR A 49 4.74 2.95 0.30
N GLY A 50 5.78 3.65 0.75
CA GLY A 50 7.07 3.06 1.11
C GLY A 50 8.10 3.03 -0.01
N ASP A 51 9.28 2.49 0.34
CA ASP A 51 10.47 2.44 -0.50
C ASP A 51 10.85 3.83 -1.03
N ILE A 52 10.84 4.80 -0.10
CA ILE A 52 11.21 6.19 -0.38
C ILE A 52 12.70 6.27 -0.67
N ALA A 53 13.52 5.77 0.24
CA ALA A 53 14.95 5.59 0.06
C ALA A 53 15.25 4.26 -0.64
N TYR A 54 16.46 4.08 -1.15
CA TYR A 54 16.92 2.80 -1.70
C TYR A 54 17.63 1.92 -0.67
N SER A 55 18.28 2.52 0.31
CA SER A 55 19.08 1.82 1.32
C SER A 55 18.93 2.38 2.75
N GLY A 56 17.93 3.23 2.97
CA GLY A 56 17.64 3.83 4.27
C GLY A 56 18.71 4.79 4.77
N LYS A 57 19.38 5.52 3.88
CA LYS A 57 20.48 6.45 4.22
C LYS A 57 19.99 7.90 4.31
N PRO A 58 20.62 8.73 5.20
CA PRO A 58 20.18 10.11 5.40
C PRO A 58 20.18 10.98 4.12
N ASN A 59 21.17 10.81 3.24
CA ASN A 59 21.29 11.59 2.00
C ASN A 59 20.16 11.28 1.02
N GLU A 60 19.68 10.04 0.99
CA GLU A 60 18.55 9.62 0.15
C GLU A 60 17.27 10.36 0.56
N TYR A 61 17.05 10.56 1.86
CA TYR A 61 15.90 11.32 2.37
C TYR A 61 16.02 12.83 2.15
N ALA A 62 17.24 13.39 2.05
CA ALA A 62 17.40 14.79 1.67
C ALA A 62 16.89 15.03 0.25
N ILE A 63 17.25 14.14 -0.69
CA ILE A 63 16.77 14.18 -2.08
C ILE A 63 15.23 13.94 -2.13
N ALA A 64 14.73 12.98 -1.36
CA ALA A 64 13.30 12.72 -1.27
C ALA A 64 12.52 13.95 -0.76
N THR A 65 13.09 14.71 0.18
CA THR A 65 12.51 15.96 0.69
C THR A 65 12.31 16.97 -0.45
N GLU A 66 13.33 17.19 -1.27
CA GLU A 66 13.24 18.11 -2.41
C GLU A 66 12.18 17.67 -3.41
N PHE A 67 12.12 16.38 -3.70
CA PHE A 67 11.10 15.82 -4.60
C PHE A 67 9.68 16.01 -4.04
N PHE A 68 9.44 15.66 -2.77
CA PHE A 68 8.13 15.81 -2.17
C PHE A 68 7.69 17.27 -2.08
N ASP A 69 8.58 18.18 -1.71
CA ASP A 69 8.26 19.61 -1.65
C ASP A 69 7.88 20.15 -3.04
N GLN A 70 8.60 19.78 -4.11
CA GLN A 70 8.27 20.15 -5.48
C GLN A 70 6.95 19.52 -5.95
N LEU A 71 6.68 18.27 -5.59
CA LEU A 71 5.45 17.56 -5.92
C LEU A 71 4.24 18.22 -5.25
N LEU A 72 4.35 18.52 -3.97
CA LEU A 72 3.30 19.19 -3.19
C LEU A 72 3.03 20.61 -3.71
N GLU A 73 4.07 21.37 -4.03
CA GLU A 73 3.91 22.69 -4.67
C GLU A 73 3.16 22.57 -5.99
N ALA A 74 3.55 21.63 -6.86
CA ALA A 74 2.88 21.39 -8.13
C ALA A 74 1.41 20.99 -7.95
N ALA A 75 1.10 20.20 -6.92
CA ALA A 75 -0.26 19.83 -6.53
C ALA A 75 -1.06 20.98 -5.89
N GLY A 76 -0.37 22.00 -5.36
CA GLY A 76 -0.96 23.09 -4.56
C GLY A 76 -1.37 22.63 -3.18
N LEU A 77 -0.51 21.81 -2.56
CA LEU A 77 -0.68 21.20 -1.25
C LEU A 77 0.49 21.57 -0.31
N GLY A 78 0.30 21.38 0.98
CA GLY A 78 1.36 21.46 1.98
C GLY A 78 1.73 20.08 2.52
N ARG A 79 2.75 20.02 3.38
CA ARG A 79 3.24 18.75 3.96
C ARG A 79 2.18 18.00 4.75
N GLY A 80 1.20 18.69 5.35
CA GLY A 80 0.08 18.08 6.09
C GLY A 80 -0.83 17.20 5.23
N GLN A 81 -0.81 17.38 3.91
CA GLN A 81 -1.58 16.57 2.95
C GLN A 81 -0.78 15.38 2.38
N LEU A 82 0.47 15.18 2.77
CA LEU A 82 1.28 14.01 2.41
C LEU A 82 1.26 12.99 3.55
N TYR A 83 0.99 11.74 3.24
CA TYR A 83 1.08 10.60 4.14
C TYR A 83 2.09 9.60 3.60
N VAL A 84 2.96 9.11 4.46
CA VAL A 84 4.03 8.17 4.10
C VAL A 84 4.08 7.00 5.06
N VAL A 85 4.42 5.82 4.56
CA VAL A 85 4.82 4.66 5.36
C VAL A 85 6.19 4.17 4.88
N PRO A 86 6.98 3.49 5.72
CA PRO A 86 8.25 2.92 5.26
C PRO A 86 8.04 1.63 4.47
N GLY A 87 8.96 1.33 3.55
CA GLY A 87 9.11 0.04 2.90
C GLY A 87 10.40 -0.68 3.29
N ASN A 88 10.68 -1.83 2.67
CA ASN A 88 11.86 -2.64 2.99
C ASN A 88 13.19 -1.95 2.61
N HIS A 89 13.18 -1.07 1.64
CA HIS A 89 14.35 -0.27 1.27
C HIS A 89 14.59 0.93 2.20
N ASP A 90 13.60 1.33 3.00
CA ASP A 90 13.76 2.35 4.04
C ASP A 90 14.46 1.80 5.30
N VAL A 91 14.62 0.47 5.39
CA VAL A 91 15.39 -0.19 6.45
C VAL A 91 16.89 -0.16 6.12
N ASP A 92 17.72 0.32 7.06
CA ASP A 92 19.17 0.14 6.95
C ASP A 92 19.54 -1.33 7.15
N ARG A 93 19.77 -2.05 6.05
CA ARG A 93 20.06 -3.49 6.06
C ARG A 93 21.34 -3.84 6.82
N ASN A 94 22.30 -2.92 6.93
CA ASN A 94 23.51 -3.16 7.71
C ASN A 94 23.21 -3.20 9.21
N VAL A 95 22.33 -2.33 9.68
CA VAL A 95 21.83 -2.35 11.06
C VAL A 95 20.86 -3.53 11.23
N GLY A 96 19.97 -3.75 10.27
CA GLY A 96 18.96 -4.81 10.31
C GLY A 96 19.55 -6.20 10.53
N ARG A 97 20.67 -6.53 9.86
CA ARG A 97 21.36 -7.82 10.03
C ARG A 97 21.92 -8.05 11.42
N GLN A 98 22.22 -7.00 12.17
CA GLN A 98 22.73 -7.08 13.54
C GLN A 98 21.60 -7.21 14.58
N LEU A 99 20.37 -6.88 14.18
CA LEU A 99 19.19 -6.84 15.05
C LEU A 99 18.15 -7.89 14.62
N LEU A 100 18.62 -9.05 14.18
CA LEU A 100 17.75 -10.16 13.82
C LEU A 100 16.97 -10.64 15.04
N ARG A 101 15.65 -10.74 14.89
CA ARG A 101 14.75 -11.37 15.86
C ARG A 101 13.71 -12.19 15.12
N GLU A 102 13.53 -13.41 15.61
CA GLU A 102 12.45 -14.29 15.19
C GLU A 102 11.33 -14.27 16.24
N LEU A 103 10.10 -14.39 15.78
CA LEU A 103 8.91 -14.50 16.62
C LEU A 103 8.23 -15.82 16.27
N PRO A 104 8.63 -16.93 16.91
CA PRO A 104 8.22 -18.28 16.51
C PRO A 104 6.78 -18.64 16.91
N SER A 105 6.14 -17.84 17.77
CA SER A 105 4.79 -18.07 18.24
C SER A 105 3.95 -16.80 18.34
N ARG A 106 2.63 -16.97 18.37
CA ARG A 106 1.69 -15.84 18.59
C ARG A 106 1.91 -15.16 19.93
N SER A 107 2.18 -15.95 20.98
CA SER A 107 2.43 -15.39 22.31
C SER A 107 3.64 -14.48 22.31
N GLU A 108 4.74 -14.92 21.71
CA GLU A 108 5.96 -14.10 21.63
C GLU A 108 5.76 -12.86 20.74
N ALA A 109 5.00 -12.98 19.66
CA ALA A 109 4.64 -11.82 18.84
C ALA A 109 3.78 -10.82 19.64
N ASP A 110 2.76 -11.29 20.35
CA ASP A 110 1.91 -10.43 21.19
C ASP A 110 2.67 -9.77 22.33
N ASP A 111 3.63 -10.48 22.94
CA ASP A 111 4.49 -9.91 23.99
C ASP A 111 5.49 -8.88 23.42
N TYR A 112 6.06 -9.16 22.25
CA TYR A 112 6.93 -8.19 21.57
C TYR A 112 6.18 -6.91 21.18
N PHE A 113 4.96 -7.04 20.67
CA PHE A 113 4.13 -5.90 20.29
C PHE A 113 3.28 -5.33 21.42
N HIS A 114 3.56 -5.70 22.68
CA HIS A 114 2.94 -5.05 23.82
C HIS A 114 3.36 -3.57 23.89
N PRO A 115 2.45 -2.62 24.21
CA PRO A 115 2.77 -1.19 24.26
C PRO A 115 3.97 -0.83 25.14
N ASP A 116 4.16 -1.57 26.23
CA ASP A 116 5.25 -1.34 27.20
C ASP A 116 6.59 -1.95 26.78
N THR A 117 6.62 -2.73 25.69
CA THR A 117 7.86 -3.34 25.20
C THR A 117 8.63 -2.36 24.33
N PRO A 118 9.89 -2.03 24.63
CA PRO A 118 10.71 -1.14 23.78
C PRO A 118 10.89 -1.71 22.38
N LYS A 119 10.63 -0.91 21.36
CA LYS A 119 10.78 -1.29 19.94
C LYS A 119 12.14 -0.88 19.38
N LEU A 120 13.23 -1.47 19.91
CA LEU A 120 14.60 -1.14 19.48
C LEU A 120 14.80 -1.25 17.97
N HIS A 121 14.11 -2.19 17.32
CA HIS A 121 14.16 -2.33 15.87
C HIS A 121 13.61 -1.12 15.14
N LEU A 122 12.53 -0.51 15.62
CA LEU A 122 11.96 0.72 15.04
C LEU A 122 12.99 1.84 15.03
N THR A 123 13.61 2.09 16.19
CA THR A 123 14.54 3.20 16.34
C THR A 123 15.88 2.98 15.64
N GLN A 124 16.33 1.74 15.54
CA GLN A 124 17.63 1.41 14.95
C GLN A 124 17.55 1.05 13.47
N LYS A 125 16.71 0.10 13.09
CA LYS A 125 16.59 -0.34 11.68
C LYS A 125 16.00 0.74 10.78
N LEU A 126 15.01 1.47 11.27
CA LEU A 126 14.33 2.57 10.57
C LEU A 126 14.83 3.96 11.02
N GLY A 127 15.96 4.02 11.71
CA GLY A 127 16.41 5.26 12.37
C GLY A 127 16.57 6.45 11.42
N SER A 128 17.00 6.24 10.18
CA SER A 128 17.12 7.35 9.22
C SER A 128 15.76 7.81 8.72
N PHE A 129 14.84 6.87 8.44
CA PHE A 129 13.47 7.16 8.07
C PHE A 129 12.74 7.92 9.18
N LEU A 130 12.81 7.44 10.43
CA LEU A 130 12.14 8.07 11.57
C LEU A 130 12.66 9.49 11.82
N ARG A 131 13.99 9.70 11.77
CA ARG A 131 14.57 11.05 11.91
C ARG A 131 14.16 11.98 10.78
N TRP A 132 14.12 11.48 9.54
CA TRP A 132 13.62 12.24 8.41
C TRP A 132 12.14 12.58 8.58
N HIS A 133 11.30 11.60 8.86
CA HIS A 133 9.86 11.78 9.06
C HIS A 133 9.59 12.82 10.16
N HIS A 134 10.25 12.71 11.31
CA HIS A 134 10.11 13.65 12.41
C HIS A 134 10.44 15.09 11.99
N ARG A 135 11.54 15.29 11.26
CA ARG A 135 11.93 16.62 10.78
C ARG A 135 11.03 17.15 9.67
N TYR A 136 10.64 16.28 8.75
CA TYR A 136 9.84 16.66 7.59
C TYR A 136 8.42 17.06 7.99
N PHE A 137 7.85 16.38 8.97
CA PHE A 137 6.51 16.60 9.49
C PHE A 137 6.50 17.30 10.86
N ASP A 138 7.56 18.03 11.20
CA ASP A 138 7.65 18.74 12.49
C ASP A 138 6.44 19.67 12.69
N GLY A 139 5.82 19.57 13.87
CA GLY A 139 4.60 20.31 14.20
C GLY A 139 3.33 19.87 13.45
N ILE A 140 3.41 18.86 12.57
CA ILE A 140 2.28 18.35 11.79
C ILE A 140 1.88 16.95 12.27
N ARG A 141 2.84 16.02 12.33
CA ARG A 141 2.58 14.60 12.57
C ARG A 141 3.77 13.92 13.20
N VAL A 142 3.51 13.07 14.18
CA VAL A 142 4.56 12.28 14.85
C VAL A 142 4.24 10.80 14.69
N MET A 143 5.21 10.02 14.20
CA MET A 143 5.06 8.56 14.19
C MET A 143 5.12 8.00 15.61
N PRO A 144 4.29 7.00 15.94
CA PRO A 144 4.33 6.38 17.24
C PRO A 144 5.64 5.61 17.46
N GLU A 145 6.26 5.77 18.62
CA GLU A 145 7.51 5.09 18.97
C GLU A 145 7.30 3.62 19.35
N ASN A 146 6.13 3.30 19.89
CA ASN A 146 5.80 1.98 20.44
C ASN A 146 4.77 1.21 19.63
N SER A 147 4.45 1.65 18.42
CA SER A 147 3.49 1.01 17.56
C SER A 147 3.98 0.97 16.11
N THR A 148 3.59 -0.08 15.40
CA THR A 148 3.74 -0.19 13.95
C THR A 148 2.57 0.44 13.19
N CYS A 149 1.52 0.86 13.91
CA CYS A 149 0.32 1.45 13.33
C CYS A 149 0.11 2.87 13.84
N GLY A 150 -0.32 3.76 12.97
CA GLY A 150 -0.62 5.14 13.27
C GLY A 150 0.49 6.15 12.87
N PRO A 151 0.30 7.43 13.21
CA PRO A 151 -0.88 7.96 13.92
C PRO A 151 -2.15 7.83 13.08
N VAL A 152 -3.26 7.49 13.74
CA VAL A 152 -4.59 7.49 13.11
C VAL A 152 -5.09 8.93 13.03
N GLU A 153 -5.45 9.38 11.84
CA GLU A 153 -5.86 10.78 11.64
C GLU A 153 -7.23 10.90 10.98
N LEU A 154 -8.00 11.90 11.41
CA LEU A 154 -9.22 12.34 10.75
C LEU A 154 -8.94 13.56 9.88
N VAL A 155 -8.89 13.37 8.57
CA VAL A 155 -8.64 14.44 7.60
C VAL A 155 -9.97 15.01 7.09
N ARG A 156 -10.13 16.32 7.19
CA ARG A 156 -11.32 17.01 6.67
C ARG A 156 -10.99 17.70 5.35
N VAL A 157 -11.60 17.24 4.28
CA VAL A 157 -11.32 17.68 2.92
C VAL A 157 -12.61 17.75 2.10
N ARG A 158 -12.88 18.88 1.45
CA ARG A 158 -14.08 19.10 0.60
C ARG A 158 -15.41 18.75 1.27
N GLY A 159 -15.48 18.88 2.60
CA GLY A 159 -16.66 18.52 3.39
C GLY A 159 -16.81 17.03 3.66
N ARG A 160 -15.78 16.23 3.36
CA ARG A 160 -15.68 14.81 3.69
C ARG A 160 -14.69 14.59 4.82
N ARG A 161 -14.86 13.51 5.55
CA ARG A 161 -14.01 13.08 6.67
C ARG A 161 -13.36 11.75 6.29
N LEU A 162 -12.03 11.76 6.17
CA LEU A 162 -11.25 10.58 5.86
C LEU A 162 -10.51 10.12 7.10
N GLY A 163 -10.70 8.86 7.50
CA GLY A 163 -9.86 8.19 8.48
C GLY A 163 -8.64 7.63 7.77
N VAL A 164 -7.44 8.02 8.17
CA VAL A 164 -6.18 7.54 7.59
C VAL A 164 -5.41 6.74 8.62
N LEU A 165 -5.08 5.48 8.28
CA LEU A 165 -4.31 4.55 9.11
C LEU A 165 -3.01 4.16 8.39
N PRO A 166 -1.88 4.77 8.72
CA PRO A 166 -0.57 4.29 8.30
C PRO A 166 -0.18 3.01 9.05
N ILE A 167 0.36 2.00 8.32
CA ILE A 167 0.79 0.72 8.86
C ILE A 167 2.23 0.45 8.41
N ASN A 168 3.15 0.36 9.35
CA ASN A 168 4.53 -0.01 9.11
C ASN A 168 4.66 -1.53 9.02
N THR A 169 4.82 -2.06 7.81
CA THR A 169 5.06 -3.48 7.55
C THR A 169 6.55 -3.81 7.41
N ALA A 170 7.45 -2.81 7.48
CA ALA A 170 8.87 -2.98 7.20
C ALA A 170 9.73 -3.29 8.43
N LEU A 171 9.15 -3.30 9.65
CA LEU A 171 9.91 -3.48 10.89
C LEU A 171 10.76 -4.74 10.91
N PHE A 172 10.27 -5.84 10.36
CA PHE A 172 10.97 -7.12 10.33
C PHE A 172 11.72 -7.41 9.02
N CYS A 173 11.74 -6.46 8.09
CA CYS A 173 12.48 -6.63 6.84
C CYS A 173 13.99 -6.79 7.08
N LEU A 174 14.57 -7.72 6.34
CA LEU A 174 16.00 -8.06 6.35
C LEU A 174 16.61 -8.03 4.95
N ASP A 175 15.93 -8.64 3.99
CA ASP A 175 16.37 -8.77 2.59
C ASP A 175 15.16 -8.94 1.66
N ASP A 176 15.40 -9.31 0.40
CA ASP A 176 14.35 -9.49 -0.61
C ASP A 176 13.62 -10.85 -0.51
N ARG A 177 13.84 -11.62 0.57
CA ARG A 177 13.23 -12.94 0.84
C ARG A 177 12.36 -12.92 2.09
N ASP A 178 11.83 -11.76 2.43
CA ASP A 178 11.03 -11.57 3.64
C ASP A 178 9.59 -12.08 3.53
N HIS A 179 9.24 -12.73 2.42
CA HIS A 179 7.92 -13.32 2.19
C HIS A 179 7.49 -14.24 3.35
N GLU A 180 6.27 -14.05 3.85
CA GLU A 180 5.66 -14.75 5.00
C GLU A 180 6.37 -14.57 6.34
N ARG A 181 7.22 -13.54 6.48
CA ARG A 181 8.02 -13.30 7.71
C ARG A 181 7.76 -11.97 8.39
N LEU A 182 7.00 -11.09 7.75
CA LEU A 182 6.78 -9.76 8.26
C LEU A 182 5.69 -9.74 9.34
N PHE A 183 5.81 -8.79 10.25
CA PHE A 183 4.86 -8.57 11.34
C PHE A 183 4.45 -7.10 11.42
N VAL A 184 3.15 -6.90 11.57
CA VAL A 184 2.52 -5.65 12.00
C VAL A 184 2.34 -5.63 13.53
N GLY A 185 2.01 -6.79 14.09
CA GLY A 185 1.66 -6.95 15.51
C GLY A 185 0.17 -6.72 15.76
N ARG A 186 -0.53 -7.79 16.13
CA ARG A 186 -1.98 -7.76 16.34
C ARG A 186 -2.42 -6.69 17.35
N ARG A 187 -1.69 -6.55 18.47
CA ARG A 187 -2.02 -5.56 19.51
C ARG A 187 -1.91 -4.11 19.01
N CYS A 188 -0.87 -3.80 18.24
CA CYS A 188 -0.73 -2.48 17.62
C CYS A 188 -1.86 -2.21 16.62
N PHE A 189 -2.20 -3.22 15.82
CA PHE A 189 -3.23 -3.12 14.80
C PHE A 189 -4.63 -2.96 15.43
N ASP A 190 -4.98 -3.79 16.42
CA ASP A 190 -6.27 -3.72 17.09
C ASP A 190 -6.47 -2.36 17.80
N ALA A 191 -5.44 -1.86 18.48
CA ALA A 191 -5.49 -0.55 19.10
C ALA A 191 -5.72 0.58 18.08
N ALA A 192 -5.04 0.50 16.93
CA ALA A 192 -5.23 1.48 15.87
C ALA A 192 -6.61 1.39 15.21
N LEU A 193 -7.18 0.18 15.07
CA LEU A 193 -8.55 -0.02 14.59
C LEU A 193 -9.58 0.55 15.58
N GLU A 194 -9.37 0.35 16.88
CA GLU A 194 -10.24 0.96 17.88
C GLU A 194 -10.22 2.49 17.82
N GLU A 195 -9.04 3.09 17.63
CA GLU A 195 -8.90 4.53 17.44
C GLU A 195 -9.61 4.99 16.16
N LEU A 196 -9.36 4.31 15.02
CA LEU A 196 -10.00 4.58 13.75
C LEU A 196 -11.53 4.51 13.83
N ASN A 197 -12.07 3.53 14.58
CA ASN A 197 -13.51 3.35 14.71
C ASN A 197 -14.19 4.38 15.59
N ARG A 198 -13.44 5.06 16.49
CA ARG A 198 -13.93 6.22 17.24
C ARG A 198 -14.06 7.47 16.37
N LEU A 199 -13.38 7.49 15.21
CA LEU A 199 -13.47 8.59 14.26
C LEU A 199 -14.76 8.44 13.45
N ASP A 200 -15.52 9.52 13.37
CA ASP A 200 -16.69 9.60 12.49
C ASP A 200 -16.21 9.92 11.05
N ALA A 201 -15.64 8.91 10.40
CA ALA A 201 -15.08 9.01 9.05
C ALA A 201 -16.07 8.55 7.97
N ASP A 202 -16.10 9.27 6.86
CA ASP A 202 -16.91 8.93 5.67
C ASP A 202 -16.23 7.90 4.77
N LEU A 203 -14.90 7.81 4.85
CA LEU A 203 -14.04 6.88 4.10
C LEU A 203 -12.82 6.56 4.97
N LYS A 204 -12.49 5.29 5.10
CA LYS A 204 -11.35 4.81 5.90
C LYS A 204 -10.30 4.18 4.98
N ILE A 205 -9.08 4.72 5.03
CA ILE A 205 -7.96 4.34 4.15
C ILE A 205 -6.80 3.84 4.98
N ALA A 206 -6.31 2.63 4.70
CA ALA A 206 -5.03 2.16 5.22
C ALA A 206 -3.91 2.33 4.20
N LEU A 207 -2.72 2.69 4.68
CA LEU A 207 -1.47 2.69 3.92
C LEU A 207 -0.56 1.61 4.47
N MET A 208 -0.07 0.74 3.60
CA MET A 208 0.95 -0.26 3.93
C MET A 208 1.85 -0.47 2.72
N HIS A 209 3.10 -0.90 2.94
CA HIS A 209 3.99 -1.15 1.81
C HIS A 209 3.81 -2.56 1.25
N HIS A 210 3.99 -3.56 2.10
CA HIS A 210 3.95 -4.96 1.69
C HIS A 210 2.51 -5.48 1.57
N PRO A 211 2.25 -6.38 0.62
CA PRO A 211 0.98 -7.07 0.52
C PRO A 211 0.80 -8.05 1.69
N LEU A 212 -0.46 -8.43 1.97
CA LEU A 212 -0.80 -9.34 3.08
C LEU A 212 -0.07 -10.68 3.04
N GLN A 213 0.30 -11.14 1.84
CA GLN A 213 0.99 -12.42 1.63
C GLN A 213 2.40 -12.46 2.27
N ASP A 214 3.02 -11.29 2.48
CA ASP A 214 4.33 -11.20 3.08
C ASP A 214 4.29 -11.23 4.60
N LEU A 215 3.11 -11.05 5.19
CA LEU A 215 2.93 -11.17 6.64
C LEU A 215 3.00 -12.62 7.09
N SER A 216 3.52 -12.82 8.29
CA SER A 216 3.58 -14.12 8.94
C SER A 216 2.19 -14.76 9.09
N ASP A 217 2.10 -16.07 8.88
CA ASP A 217 0.87 -16.84 9.10
C ASP A 217 0.34 -16.72 10.53
N LEU A 218 1.21 -16.38 11.49
CA LEU A 218 0.83 -16.20 12.89
C LEU A 218 -0.19 -15.05 13.08
N GLU A 219 -0.20 -14.05 12.18
CA GLU A 219 -1.11 -12.90 12.29
C GLU A 219 -1.88 -12.56 11.01
N ARG A 220 -1.45 -13.05 9.84
CA ARG A 220 -2.01 -12.68 8.52
C ARG A 220 -3.53 -12.73 8.48
N GLN A 221 -4.13 -13.80 9.02
CA GLN A 221 -5.59 -13.96 9.01
C GLN A 221 -6.29 -12.91 9.89
N HIS A 222 -5.70 -12.58 11.04
CA HIS A 222 -6.21 -11.56 11.95
C HIS A 222 -6.16 -10.17 11.30
N ILE A 223 -5.00 -9.80 10.75
CA ILE A 223 -4.83 -8.51 10.06
C ILE A 223 -5.79 -8.41 8.86
N ARG A 224 -5.90 -9.49 8.06
CA ARG A 224 -6.84 -9.54 6.93
C ARG A 224 -8.28 -9.29 7.35
N ALA A 225 -8.74 -9.96 8.40
CA ALA A 225 -10.11 -9.81 8.90
C ALA A 225 -10.35 -8.35 9.33
N GLY A 226 -9.46 -7.78 10.15
CA GLY A 226 -9.61 -6.40 10.60
C GLY A 226 -9.57 -5.39 9.46
N LEU A 227 -8.73 -5.60 8.43
CA LEU A 227 -8.73 -4.74 7.25
C LEU A 227 -10.09 -4.80 6.53
N VAL A 228 -10.66 -5.98 6.30
CA VAL A 228 -11.95 -6.12 5.61
C VAL A 228 -13.10 -5.55 6.42
N ASP A 229 -13.08 -5.72 7.73
CA ASP A 229 -14.17 -5.31 8.59
C ASP A 229 -14.20 -3.79 8.86
N HIS A 230 -13.04 -3.11 8.75
CA HIS A 230 -12.91 -1.73 9.24
C HIS A 230 -12.39 -0.73 8.22
N LEU A 231 -11.82 -1.15 7.09
CA LEU A 231 -11.23 -0.26 6.08
C LEU A 231 -11.96 -0.38 4.75
N ASP A 232 -12.08 0.74 4.03
CA ASP A 232 -12.70 0.80 2.71
C ASP A 232 -11.66 0.64 1.60
N VAL A 233 -10.48 1.24 1.77
CA VAL A 233 -9.40 1.27 0.77
C VAL A 233 -8.07 0.91 1.43
N ILE A 234 -7.33 0.02 0.79
CA ILE A 234 -5.97 -0.37 1.20
C ILE A 234 -5.00 0.04 0.09
N LEU A 235 -4.09 0.93 0.39
CA LEU A 235 -3.05 1.40 -0.53
C LEU A 235 -1.75 0.66 -0.25
N THR A 236 -1.14 0.06 -1.30
CA THR A 236 0.09 -0.73 -1.18
C THR A 236 1.12 -0.39 -2.24
N GLY A 237 2.38 -0.79 -2.00
CA GLY A 237 3.50 -0.72 -2.94
C GLY A 237 4.14 -2.08 -3.17
N HIS A 238 5.47 -2.15 -3.15
CA HIS A 238 6.34 -3.32 -3.11
C HIS A 238 6.37 -4.17 -4.39
N LEU A 239 5.24 -4.49 -5.00
CA LEU A 239 5.17 -5.40 -6.14
C LEU A 239 5.69 -4.80 -7.45
N HIS A 240 5.93 -3.49 -7.47
CA HIS A 240 6.36 -2.72 -8.64
C HIS A 240 5.41 -2.82 -9.86
N GLU A 241 4.24 -3.40 -9.68
CA GLU A 241 3.19 -3.52 -10.67
C GLU A 241 1.91 -2.86 -10.15
N ALA A 242 1.29 -2.02 -10.98
CA ALA A 242 -0.01 -1.45 -10.63
C ALA A 242 -1.07 -2.57 -10.62
N GLY A 243 -1.90 -2.59 -9.59
CA GLY A 243 -2.93 -3.61 -9.46
C GLY A 243 -4.11 -3.14 -8.61
N TYR A 244 -5.30 -3.57 -8.98
CA TYR A 244 -6.54 -3.20 -8.31
C TYR A 244 -7.39 -4.44 -8.09
N ALA A 245 -7.82 -4.66 -6.86
CA ALA A 245 -8.64 -5.81 -6.51
C ALA A 245 -9.67 -5.46 -5.44
N THR A 246 -10.90 -5.93 -5.60
CA THR A 246 -11.87 -5.94 -4.52
C THR A 246 -11.79 -7.26 -3.77
N VAL A 247 -11.75 -7.19 -2.45
CA VAL A 247 -11.80 -8.36 -1.57
C VAL A 247 -13.15 -8.36 -0.88
N ASP A 248 -13.96 -9.36 -1.21
CA ASP A 248 -15.28 -9.56 -0.61
C ASP A 248 -15.22 -10.68 0.43
N MET A 249 -15.64 -10.36 1.64
CA MET A 249 -15.94 -11.32 2.69
C MET A 249 -17.39 -11.12 3.13
N TRP A 250 -17.95 -12.08 3.82
CA TRP A 250 -19.34 -11.97 4.30
C TRP A 250 -19.53 -10.81 5.30
N THR A 251 -18.45 -10.34 5.94
CA THR A 251 -18.44 -9.24 6.91
C THR A 251 -18.22 -7.87 6.28
N GLY A 252 -17.67 -7.81 5.06
CA GLY A 252 -17.35 -6.54 4.41
C GLY A 252 -16.67 -6.71 3.06
N ARG A 253 -16.34 -5.58 2.46
CA ARG A 253 -15.59 -5.49 1.21
C ARG A 253 -14.59 -4.35 1.33
N ASN A 254 -13.42 -4.50 0.77
CA ASN A 254 -12.51 -3.39 0.56
C ASN A 254 -11.86 -3.40 -0.82
N LEU A 255 -11.28 -2.26 -1.18
CA LEU A 255 -10.54 -2.07 -2.43
C LEU A 255 -9.04 -2.02 -2.13
N TYR A 256 -8.29 -2.98 -2.67
CA TYR A 256 -6.82 -2.94 -2.69
C TYR A 256 -6.32 -2.21 -3.93
N CYS A 257 -5.41 -1.27 -3.73
CA CYS A 257 -4.77 -0.49 -4.79
C CYS A 257 -3.25 -0.55 -4.62
N ALA A 258 -2.56 -1.23 -5.53
CA ALA A 258 -1.11 -1.16 -5.64
C ALA A 258 -0.71 -0.09 -6.66
N ALA A 259 0.19 0.84 -6.28
CA ALA A 259 0.58 1.94 -7.15
C ALA A 259 1.52 1.52 -8.29
N GLY A 260 2.23 0.42 -8.12
CA GLY A 260 3.42 0.10 -8.89
C GLY A 260 4.60 0.97 -8.47
N ALA A 261 5.74 0.88 -9.17
CA ALA A 261 6.91 1.69 -8.83
C ALA A 261 6.87 3.05 -9.55
N THR A 262 7.00 4.13 -8.77
CA THR A 262 7.15 5.48 -9.33
C THR A 262 8.51 5.62 -10.02
N TYR A 263 9.53 4.89 -9.53
CA TYR A 263 10.82 4.81 -10.21
C TYR A 263 11.51 3.46 -9.96
N GLN A 264 11.84 2.76 -11.03
CA GLN A 264 12.76 1.62 -11.03
C GLN A 264 14.00 1.91 -11.87
N THR A 265 13.76 2.12 -13.16
CA THR A 265 14.71 2.59 -14.14
C THR A 265 13.94 3.40 -15.19
N ARG A 266 14.64 4.18 -16.01
CA ARG A 266 13.98 4.94 -17.09
C ARG A 266 13.31 4.04 -18.13
N GLU A 267 13.84 2.83 -18.34
CA GLU A 267 13.36 1.87 -19.36
C GLU A 267 12.19 0.98 -18.90
N ARG A 268 11.92 0.92 -17.59
CA ARG A 268 10.83 0.13 -17.04
C ARG A 268 9.55 0.97 -16.90
N PRO A 269 8.38 0.35 -16.98
CA PRO A 269 7.15 1.06 -16.70
C PRO A 269 7.19 1.65 -15.27
N ASN A 270 7.25 2.97 -15.19
CA ASN A 270 7.08 3.69 -13.94
C ASN A 270 5.62 4.11 -13.87
N THR A 271 4.94 3.78 -12.78
CA THR A 271 3.48 3.91 -12.66
C THR A 271 3.08 4.56 -11.34
N ALA A 272 1.92 5.18 -11.37
CA ALA A 272 1.22 5.75 -10.23
C ALA A 272 -0.27 5.83 -10.57
N HIS A 273 -1.11 6.30 -9.66
CA HIS A 273 -2.49 6.59 -10.03
C HIS A 273 -3.09 7.75 -9.24
N TYR A 274 -4.02 8.42 -9.88
CA TYR A 274 -5.00 9.22 -9.17
C TYR A 274 -6.19 8.35 -8.77
N ALA A 275 -6.79 8.67 -7.64
CA ALA A 275 -8.08 8.11 -7.29
C ALA A 275 -8.98 9.20 -6.73
N SER A 276 -10.28 9.04 -6.90
CA SER A 276 -11.27 9.95 -6.34
C SER A 276 -12.43 9.19 -5.72
N SER A 277 -12.96 9.69 -4.60
CA SER A 277 -14.12 9.10 -3.94
C SER A 277 -15.23 10.13 -3.76
N ASP A 278 -16.44 9.76 -4.14
CA ASP A 278 -17.67 10.50 -3.81
C ASP A 278 -18.32 10.00 -2.50
N GLY A 279 -17.68 9.05 -1.83
CA GLY A 279 -18.14 8.38 -0.62
C GLY A 279 -18.93 7.09 -0.86
N ASN A 280 -19.32 6.78 -2.09
CA ASN A 280 -19.99 5.54 -2.47
C ASN A 280 -19.15 4.69 -3.41
N ARG A 281 -18.29 5.34 -4.18
CA ARG A 281 -17.40 4.70 -5.15
C ARG A 281 -16.01 5.32 -5.06
N VAL A 282 -15.02 4.54 -5.42
CA VAL A 282 -13.66 5.00 -5.70
C VAL A 282 -13.38 4.79 -7.18
N THR A 283 -13.06 5.87 -7.87
CA THR A 283 -12.67 5.85 -9.28
C THR A 283 -11.15 5.97 -9.36
N ILE A 284 -10.52 5.01 -10.03
CA ILE A 284 -9.06 4.92 -10.22
C ILE A 284 -8.71 5.39 -11.61
N PHE A 285 -7.70 6.24 -11.71
CA PHE A 285 -7.15 6.77 -12.95
C PHE A 285 -5.63 6.50 -12.98
N PRO A 286 -5.19 5.39 -13.59
CA PRO A 286 -3.79 5.03 -13.69
C PRO A 286 -3.02 5.98 -14.59
N ILE A 287 -1.77 6.30 -14.19
CA ILE A 287 -0.81 7.06 -14.98
C ILE A 287 0.51 6.32 -15.06
N ARG A 288 1.21 6.51 -16.18
CA ARG A 288 2.55 5.97 -16.39
C ARG A 288 3.49 6.98 -17.01
N TYR A 289 4.78 6.75 -16.81
CA TYR A 289 5.83 7.51 -17.47
C TYR A 289 6.08 7.00 -18.88
N GLU A 290 6.16 7.92 -19.82
CA GLU A 290 6.58 7.71 -21.21
C GLU A 290 7.86 8.50 -21.48
N ASP A 291 8.88 7.81 -21.99
CA ASP A 291 10.17 8.41 -22.34
C ASP A 291 10.17 9.00 -23.76
N GLN A 292 9.38 8.41 -24.66
CA GLN A 292 9.32 8.77 -26.08
C GLN A 292 7.90 9.12 -26.51
N PRO A 293 7.66 10.10 -27.38
CA PRO A 293 8.64 11.04 -27.96
C PRO A 293 8.98 12.19 -27.03
N ARG A 294 8.44 12.22 -25.83
CA ARG A 294 8.66 13.26 -24.79
C ARG A 294 8.56 12.64 -23.42
N GLU A 295 9.41 13.07 -22.53
CA GLU A 295 9.41 12.73 -21.11
C GLU A 295 8.15 13.27 -20.41
N VAL A 296 7.14 12.40 -20.24
CA VAL A 296 5.85 12.82 -19.70
C VAL A 296 5.18 11.69 -18.91
N TRP A 297 4.47 12.03 -17.86
CA TRP A 297 3.49 11.15 -17.26
C TRP A 297 2.13 11.38 -17.91
N THR A 298 1.52 10.31 -18.36
CA THR A 298 0.25 10.32 -19.08
C THR A 298 -0.66 9.21 -18.56
N VAL A 299 -1.86 9.13 -19.12
CA VAL A 299 -2.78 8.02 -18.82
C VAL A 299 -2.13 6.69 -19.14
N ASP A 300 -2.32 5.69 -18.28
CA ASP A 300 -1.90 4.33 -18.57
C ASP A 300 -3.01 3.53 -19.27
N PRO A 301 -2.93 3.32 -20.59
CA PRO A 301 -3.95 2.58 -21.34
C PRO A 301 -3.84 1.06 -21.18
N SER A 302 -2.81 0.57 -20.47
CA SER A 302 -2.61 -0.88 -20.29
C SER A 302 -3.44 -1.46 -19.15
N VAL A 303 -3.94 -0.61 -18.26
CA VAL A 303 -4.68 -1.04 -17.06
C VAL A 303 -6.18 -1.13 -17.32
N PHE A 304 -6.78 -0.06 -17.83
CA PHE A 304 -8.21 -0.02 -18.16
C PHE A 304 -8.39 0.35 -19.63
N PRO A 305 -9.31 -0.33 -20.34
CA PRO A 305 -9.47 -0.13 -21.77
C PRO A 305 -10.14 1.20 -22.11
N HIS A 306 -10.00 1.60 -23.38
CA HIS A 306 -10.56 2.85 -23.92
C HIS A 306 -12.08 2.98 -23.72
N GLU A 307 -12.81 1.86 -23.81
CA GLU A 307 -14.27 1.80 -23.71
C GLU A 307 -14.79 2.30 -22.36
N VAL A 308 -13.96 2.27 -21.32
CA VAL A 308 -14.28 2.84 -19.99
C VAL A 308 -13.53 4.14 -19.70
N GLY A 309 -12.93 4.78 -20.72
CA GLY A 309 -12.24 6.05 -20.59
C GLY A 309 -10.90 5.94 -19.83
N TYR A 310 -10.27 4.80 -19.83
CA TYR A 310 -9.02 4.49 -19.11
C TYR A 310 -9.11 4.65 -17.59
N GLU A 311 -10.30 4.60 -17.02
CA GLU A 311 -10.54 4.64 -15.58
C GLU A 311 -11.55 3.57 -15.17
N ALA A 312 -11.54 3.16 -13.91
CA ALA A 312 -12.52 2.23 -13.38
C ALA A 312 -13.03 2.68 -12.02
N SER A 313 -14.32 2.48 -11.81
CA SER A 313 -15.02 2.83 -10.58
C SER A 313 -15.40 1.58 -9.81
N PHE A 314 -15.01 1.53 -8.54
CA PHE A 314 -15.27 0.43 -7.62
C PHE A 314 -16.24 0.89 -6.53
N PRO A 315 -17.25 0.10 -6.16
CA PRO A 315 -18.11 0.43 -5.04
C PRO A 315 -17.31 0.39 -3.74
N VAL A 316 -17.52 1.36 -2.86
CA VAL A 316 -17.04 1.35 -1.49
C VAL A 316 -18.19 0.90 -0.60
N PRO A 317 -18.08 -0.21 0.08
CA PRO A 317 -19.17 -0.73 0.89
C PRO A 317 -19.30 0.13 2.17
N ARG A 318 -20.53 0.49 2.47
CA ARG A 318 -20.86 1.19 3.73
C ARG A 318 -21.52 0.28 4.72
N GLU A 319 -21.90 -0.83 4.59
CA GLU A 319 -22.44 -1.82 5.54
C GLU A 319 -22.60 -3.18 4.86
N PRO A 320 -22.39 -4.28 5.56
CA PRO A 320 -22.81 -5.57 5.04
C PRO A 320 -24.34 -5.49 4.86
N ASP A 321 -24.80 -5.62 3.61
CA ASP A 321 -26.24 -5.72 3.34
C ASP A 321 -26.74 -7.09 3.80
N PHE A 322 -26.95 -7.23 5.09
CA PHE A 322 -27.55 -8.44 5.67
C PHE A 322 -28.97 -8.74 5.13
N ARG A 323 -29.58 -7.82 4.38
CA ARG A 323 -30.90 -8.04 3.77
C ARG A 323 -30.83 -8.90 2.51
N SER A 324 -29.68 -8.95 1.85
CA SER A 324 -29.49 -9.77 0.65
C SER A 324 -29.38 -11.27 0.93
N PHE A 325 -29.21 -11.69 2.18
CA PHE A 325 -29.12 -13.09 2.61
C PHE A 325 -30.44 -13.66 3.14
N ARG A 326 -31.60 -13.08 2.79
CA ARG A 326 -32.86 -13.77 3.00
C ARG A 326 -32.91 -14.95 2.04
N THR A 327 -32.76 -16.16 2.58
CA THR A 327 -33.10 -17.40 1.88
C THR A 327 -34.52 -17.29 1.34
N PRO A 328 -34.76 -17.58 0.06
CA PRO A 328 -36.13 -17.70 -0.46
C PRO A 328 -36.78 -18.91 0.21
N GLY A 329 -37.77 -18.69 1.06
CA GLY A 329 -38.60 -19.73 1.63
C GLY A 329 -38.08 -20.34 2.92
N GLY A 330 -38.48 -19.76 4.04
CA GLY A 330 -38.31 -20.32 5.37
C GLY A 330 -39.31 -19.72 6.32
N ASP A 331 -40.43 -20.39 6.47
CA ASP A 331 -41.41 -20.16 7.53
C ASP A 331 -40.75 -20.20 8.90
N GLY A 332 -41.22 -19.31 9.78
CA GLY A 332 -40.63 -19.01 11.08
C GLY A 332 -40.32 -20.23 11.94
N LEU A 333 -39.05 -20.40 12.28
CA LEU A 333 -38.61 -21.27 13.35
C LEU A 333 -38.86 -20.57 14.70
N LYS A 334 -39.84 -21.05 15.45
CA LYS A 334 -40.05 -20.74 16.85
C LYS A 334 -38.85 -21.30 17.65
N LEU A 335 -38.12 -20.43 18.35
CA LEU A 335 -37.11 -20.82 19.30
C LEU A 335 -37.74 -21.59 20.47
N GLY A 336 -37.57 -22.90 20.49
CA GLY A 336 -37.80 -23.73 21.66
C GLY A 336 -36.55 -23.80 22.54
N GLY A 337 -36.75 -23.82 23.86
CA GLY A 337 -35.73 -23.73 24.91
C GLY A 337 -34.69 -24.85 24.93
N PRO A 338 -33.78 -24.85 25.92
CA PRO A 338 -32.43 -25.45 25.83
C PRO A 338 -32.43 -26.97 25.90
N THR A 339 -31.84 -27.63 24.91
CA THR A 339 -31.49 -29.04 24.94
C THR A 339 -29.99 -29.24 24.90
N LYS A 340 -29.53 -30.26 25.63
CA LYS A 340 -28.16 -30.69 25.98
C LYS A 340 -27.22 -30.84 24.77
N PRO A 341 -25.89 -30.77 24.97
CA PRO A 341 -24.92 -30.77 23.90
C PRO A 341 -24.76 -32.16 23.25
N ALA A 342 -24.84 -32.21 21.94
CA ALA A 342 -24.49 -33.37 21.11
C ALA A 342 -23.07 -33.18 20.50
N ALA A 343 -22.42 -34.32 20.29
CA ALA A 343 -21.03 -34.55 19.98
C ALA A 343 -20.46 -33.75 18.81
N ALA A 344 -19.12 -33.54 18.89
CA ALA A 344 -18.28 -32.90 17.93
C ALA A 344 -18.43 -33.46 16.51
N VAL A 345 -18.77 -32.55 15.57
CA VAL A 345 -18.70 -32.79 14.13
C VAL A 345 -17.43 -32.13 13.60
N GLU A 346 -16.54 -32.90 13.04
CA GLU A 346 -15.34 -32.43 12.34
C GLU A 346 -15.72 -31.42 11.23
N ARG A 347 -15.22 -30.21 11.35
CA ARG A 347 -15.38 -29.18 10.31
C ARG A 347 -14.30 -29.37 9.25
N ARG A 348 -14.71 -29.72 8.04
CA ARG A 348 -13.87 -29.62 6.85
C ARG A 348 -13.52 -28.15 6.58
N PRO A 349 -12.27 -27.83 6.14
CA PRO A 349 -11.89 -26.47 5.85
C PRO A 349 -12.68 -25.91 4.66
N ALA A 350 -13.20 -24.71 4.81
CA ALA A 350 -13.88 -23.98 3.76
C ALA A 350 -12.91 -23.65 2.61
N ARG A 351 -13.29 -23.99 1.39
CA ARG A 351 -12.55 -23.63 0.16
C ARG A 351 -12.45 -22.11 0.06
N ALA A 352 -11.21 -21.64 -0.18
CA ALA A 352 -10.91 -20.26 -0.51
C ALA A 352 -11.78 -19.81 -1.71
N GLN A 353 -12.61 -18.80 -1.53
CA GLN A 353 -13.39 -18.19 -2.60
C GLN A 353 -12.61 -17.02 -3.20
N ASN A 354 -12.37 -17.16 -4.48
CA ASN A 354 -12.05 -16.23 -5.56
C ASN A 354 -11.67 -14.78 -5.21
N VAL A 355 -10.36 -14.54 -5.16
CA VAL A 355 -9.80 -13.22 -5.39
C VAL A 355 -9.68 -13.03 -6.91
N LYS A 356 -10.51 -12.18 -7.51
CA LYS A 356 -10.33 -11.77 -8.91
C LYS A 356 -9.37 -10.59 -8.97
N PHE A 357 -8.10 -10.86 -9.26
CA PHE A 357 -7.15 -9.83 -9.64
C PHE A 357 -7.41 -9.44 -11.10
N ILE A 358 -7.68 -8.17 -11.34
CA ILE A 358 -7.57 -7.60 -12.68
C ILE A 358 -6.08 -7.25 -12.85
N LYS A 359 -5.29 -8.20 -13.39
CA LYS A 359 -3.91 -7.93 -13.79
C LYS A 359 -3.93 -7.02 -15.01
N ALA A 360 -3.09 -6.02 -15.02
CA ALA A 360 -2.66 -5.40 -16.26
C ALA A 360 -1.97 -6.51 -17.10
N VAL A 361 -2.57 -6.90 -18.22
CA VAL A 361 -2.04 -7.95 -19.10
C VAL A 361 -0.86 -7.35 -19.87
N GLY A 362 0.31 -7.39 -19.24
CA GLY A 362 1.57 -7.24 -19.95
C GLY A 362 2.01 -8.63 -20.42
N GLU A 363 1.91 -8.90 -21.72
CA GLU A 363 2.40 -10.15 -22.30
C GLU A 363 3.87 -10.37 -21.94
N ASP A 364 4.14 -11.49 -21.28
CA ASP A 364 5.50 -11.95 -20.96
C ASP A 364 6.26 -12.36 -22.23
N ARG A 365 7.03 -11.42 -22.82
CA ARG A 365 7.97 -11.69 -23.90
C ARG A 365 9.25 -12.40 -23.45
N ARG A 366 9.29 -13.05 -22.29
CA ARG A 366 10.51 -13.67 -21.74
C ARG A 366 10.84 -15.07 -22.28
N GLN A 367 9.98 -15.71 -23.10
CA GLN A 367 10.27 -17.08 -23.59
C GLN A 367 11.04 -17.18 -24.91
N ARG A 368 11.39 -16.09 -25.60
CA ARG A 368 12.10 -16.18 -26.91
C ARG A 368 13.59 -15.88 -26.91
N ARG A 369 14.27 -15.74 -25.79
CA ARG A 369 15.74 -15.49 -25.74
C ARG A 369 16.60 -16.60 -25.14
N ARG A 370 16.08 -17.81 -24.90
CA ARG A 370 16.91 -18.95 -24.42
C ARG A 370 17.32 -19.99 -25.47
N VAL A 371 16.97 -19.83 -26.72
CA VAL A 371 17.34 -20.81 -27.78
C VAL A 371 18.48 -20.33 -28.72
N GLY A 372 19.11 -19.21 -28.43
CA GLY A 372 20.11 -18.59 -29.38
C GLY A 372 21.57 -18.56 -28.89
N LYS A 373 21.98 -19.28 -27.83
CA LYS A 373 23.38 -19.24 -27.34
C LYS A 373 24.06 -20.60 -27.09
N GLN A 374 23.67 -21.62 -27.83
CA GLN A 374 24.48 -22.87 -27.90
C GLN A 374 24.86 -23.20 -29.36
N GLY A 375 25.72 -22.44 -29.94
CA GLY A 375 26.14 -22.72 -31.31
C GLY A 375 27.20 -21.77 -31.83
N LYS A 376 28.24 -21.47 -31.07
CA LYS A 376 29.50 -20.86 -31.56
C LYS A 376 30.62 -20.99 -30.54
N ARG A 377 31.08 -22.23 -30.32
CA ARG A 377 32.41 -22.54 -29.79
C ARG A 377 32.87 -23.85 -30.41
N LYS A 378 33.38 -23.80 -31.62
CA LYS A 378 34.33 -24.78 -32.20
C LYS A 378 34.69 -24.21 -33.57
N ALA A 379 35.80 -23.54 -33.66
CA ALA A 379 36.66 -23.34 -34.81
C ALA A 379 37.61 -22.18 -34.53
N LYS A 380 38.72 -22.50 -33.90
CA LYS A 380 40.02 -21.81 -33.97
C LYS A 380 41.01 -22.63 -33.15
N ASP A 381 41.53 -23.64 -33.75
CA ASP A 381 42.84 -24.24 -33.55
C ASP A 381 43.06 -25.13 -34.79
N GLU A 382 43.64 -24.52 -35.79
CA GLU A 382 44.60 -25.02 -36.80
C GLU A 382 45.23 -23.81 -37.48
#